data_46fa91f3d10188c1d58d6253872094a4
#
_entry.id   46fa91f3d10188c1d58d6253872094a4
#
_cell.length_a   1.000
_cell.length_b   1.000
_cell.length_c   1.000
_cell.angle_alpha   90.00
_cell.angle_beta   90.00
_cell.angle_gamma   90.00
#
_symmetry.space_group_name_H-M   'P 1'
#
loop_
_entity.id
_entity.type
_entity.pdbx_description
1 polymer ?
#
loop_
_entity_poly.entity_id
_entity_poly.type
_entity_poly.pdbx_seq_one_letter_code
_entity_poly.pdbx_strand_id
1 'polypeptide(L)'
;MTLLDLTNKTVLITGGAGAIGRVVVRALAEHGATVAVNDVMPEDEARVALAEAGAMAPRVSYFRADSTQPEMVDHLFDHVVHTVGLPNVVCCHAGMVESFPVNEYPVEKYDALMNLNLRASFVVAQAASRRWIANKVSGLLIFTTSWVQDVPWPEITPYNASKAAMRALMRGFARELAPHGIRANAIAPGIVAVGMAKRQWDTEPSYRARASKAIPLGQMQPPESVAHGFIFLCSDMAAYMTGAVLLMDGGCSLYPMD
;
A
#
# COMPACT_ATOMS: atom_id res chain seq x y z
N MET A 1 -18.92 4.69 20.02
CA MET A 1 -17.92 4.56 18.95
C MET A 1 -17.29 3.19 19.06
N THR A 2 -17.27 2.44 17.98
CA THR A 2 -16.47 1.21 17.92
C THR A 2 -15.00 1.59 17.79
N LEU A 3 -14.09 0.79 18.34
CA LEU A 3 -12.63 1.05 18.28
C LEU A 3 -12.07 1.11 16.85
N LEU A 4 -12.82 0.56 15.88
CA LEU A 4 -12.47 0.51 14.45
C LEU A 4 -13.32 1.47 13.61
N ASP A 5 -13.98 2.46 14.21
CA ASP A 5 -14.72 3.50 13.49
C ASP A 5 -13.76 4.47 12.79
N LEU A 6 -13.95 4.65 11.49
CA LEU A 6 -13.14 5.52 10.66
C LEU A 6 -13.92 6.72 10.10
N THR A 7 -15.07 7.06 10.69
CA THR A 7 -15.93 8.16 10.19
C THR A 7 -15.23 9.52 10.13
N ASN A 8 -14.21 9.75 10.95
CA ASN A 8 -13.39 10.96 10.96
C ASN A 8 -12.12 10.85 10.11
N LYS A 9 -11.98 9.80 9.30
CA LYS A 9 -10.80 9.60 8.45
C LYS A 9 -11.13 9.94 7.00
N THR A 10 -10.33 10.85 6.44
CA THR A 10 -10.25 11.06 4.99
C THR A 10 -8.94 10.44 4.52
N VAL A 11 -9.05 9.39 3.71
CA VAL A 11 -7.93 8.55 3.28
C VAL A 11 -7.64 8.77 1.82
N LEU A 12 -6.42 9.15 1.46
CA LEU A 12 -5.92 9.05 0.08
C LEU A 12 -5.13 7.75 -0.05
N ILE A 13 -5.47 6.92 -1.04
CA ILE A 13 -4.74 5.67 -1.33
C ILE A 13 -4.28 5.66 -2.79
N THR A 14 -2.97 5.49 -3.03
CA THR A 14 -2.40 5.30 -4.36
C THR A 14 -2.46 3.84 -4.77
N GLY A 15 -2.70 3.54 -6.06
CA GLY A 15 -2.88 2.16 -6.53
C GLY A 15 -4.17 1.53 -6.02
N GLY A 16 -5.17 2.35 -5.68
CA GLY A 16 -6.38 1.90 -5.01
C GLY A 16 -7.36 1.14 -5.91
N ALA A 17 -7.24 1.24 -7.25
CA ALA A 17 -8.02 0.44 -8.19
C ALA A 17 -7.38 -0.94 -8.47
N GLY A 18 -6.16 -1.17 -8.01
CA GLY A 18 -5.46 -2.45 -8.13
C GLY A 18 -6.11 -3.60 -7.33
N ALA A 19 -5.61 -4.82 -7.54
CA ALA A 19 -6.22 -6.05 -7.00
C ALA A 19 -6.34 -6.08 -5.46
N ILE A 20 -5.34 -5.59 -4.73
CA ILE A 20 -5.39 -5.45 -3.26
C ILE A 20 -6.09 -4.13 -2.91
N GLY A 21 -5.74 -3.04 -3.61
CA GLY A 21 -6.21 -1.69 -3.32
C GLY A 21 -7.74 -1.58 -3.26
N ARG A 22 -8.46 -2.15 -4.22
CA ARG A 22 -9.93 -2.12 -4.26
C ARG A 22 -10.60 -2.84 -3.07
N VAL A 23 -9.97 -3.88 -2.52
CA VAL A 23 -10.45 -4.57 -1.31
C VAL A 23 -10.22 -3.69 -0.08
N VAL A 24 -9.05 -3.02 -0.02
CA VAL A 24 -8.75 -2.04 1.03
C VAL A 24 -9.71 -0.85 0.97
N VAL A 25 -9.97 -0.29 -0.22
CA VAL A 25 -10.93 0.82 -0.42
C VAL A 25 -12.31 0.44 0.09
N ARG A 26 -12.83 -0.73 -0.30
CA ARG A 26 -14.11 -1.24 0.20
C ARG A 26 -14.14 -1.27 1.73
N ALA A 27 -13.17 -1.92 2.33
CA ALA A 27 -13.14 -2.11 3.77
C ALA A 27 -13.02 -0.79 4.55
N LEU A 28 -12.21 0.17 4.07
CA LEU A 28 -12.13 1.51 4.66
C LEU A 28 -13.48 2.26 4.59
N ALA A 29 -14.16 2.19 3.44
CA ALA A 29 -15.46 2.83 3.24
C ALA A 29 -16.55 2.20 4.11
N GLU A 30 -16.58 0.88 4.25
CA GLU A 30 -17.49 0.13 5.12
C GLU A 30 -17.32 0.50 6.61
N HIS A 31 -16.10 0.89 7.01
CA HIS A 31 -15.81 1.39 8.37
C HIS A 31 -16.02 2.91 8.51
N GLY A 32 -16.60 3.57 7.50
CA GLY A 32 -17.02 4.97 7.56
C GLY A 32 -16.02 5.98 7.02
N ALA A 33 -14.83 5.58 6.56
CA ALA A 33 -13.87 6.51 5.99
C ALA A 33 -14.37 7.15 4.69
N THR A 34 -14.01 8.41 4.47
CA THR A 34 -14.05 9.03 3.13
C THR A 34 -12.76 8.65 2.40
N VAL A 35 -12.88 8.05 1.22
CA VAL A 35 -11.71 7.49 0.50
C VAL A 35 -11.52 8.17 -0.85
N ALA A 36 -10.38 8.83 -1.01
CA ALA A 36 -9.87 9.31 -2.29
C ALA A 36 -8.98 8.22 -2.89
N VAL A 37 -9.44 7.62 -3.99
CA VAL A 37 -8.73 6.54 -4.69
C VAL A 37 -7.90 7.14 -5.82
N ASN A 38 -6.59 6.97 -5.78
CA ASN A 38 -5.72 7.33 -6.89
C ASN A 38 -5.20 6.09 -7.61
N ASP A 39 -5.19 6.15 -8.94
CA ASP A 39 -4.55 5.17 -9.82
C ASP A 39 -4.24 5.83 -11.18
N VAL A 40 -3.43 5.17 -12.01
CA VAL A 40 -3.18 5.57 -13.42
C VAL A 40 -4.24 5.02 -14.37
N MET A 41 -5.04 4.05 -13.91
CA MET A 41 -6.09 3.38 -14.66
C MET A 41 -7.07 4.41 -15.27
N PRO A 42 -7.54 4.24 -16.51
CA PRO A 42 -8.62 5.05 -17.06
C PRO A 42 -9.85 5.04 -16.13
N GLU A 43 -10.56 6.17 -16.03
CA GLU A 43 -11.63 6.34 -15.03
C GLU A 43 -12.74 5.29 -15.20
N ASP A 44 -13.15 5.01 -16.43
CA ASP A 44 -14.21 4.02 -16.69
C ASP A 44 -13.80 2.61 -16.24
N GLU A 45 -12.56 2.22 -16.52
CA GLU A 45 -12.01 0.92 -16.08
C GLU A 45 -11.89 0.86 -14.54
N ALA A 46 -11.44 1.94 -13.91
CA ALA A 46 -11.33 2.02 -12.46
C ALA A 46 -12.69 1.92 -11.78
N ARG A 47 -13.72 2.57 -12.33
CA ARG A 47 -15.10 2.49 -11.83
C ARG A 47 -15.64 1.06 -11.89
N VAL A 48 -15.40 0.36 -12.99
CA VAL A 48 -15.77 -1.06 -13.13
C VAL A 48 -15.05 -1.91 -12.10
N ALA A 49 -13.72 -1.78 -11.99
CA ALA A 49 -12.91 -2.56 -11.06
C ALA A 49 -13.32 -2.33 -9.58
N LEU A 50 -13.63 -1.09 -9.21
CA LEU A 50 -14.11 -0.73 -7.87
C LEU A 50 -15.53 -1.27 -7.63
N ALA A 51 -16.41 -1.20 -8.62
CA ALA A 51 -17.78 -1.72 -8.51
C ALA A 51 -17.79 -3.24 -8.32
N GLU A 52 -17.00 -3.98 -9.12
CA GLU A 52 -16.85 -5.44 -8.98
C GLU A 52 -16.34 -5.86 -7.60
N ALA A 53 -15.52 -5.05 -6.97
CA ALA A 53 -15.03 -5.30 -5.61
C ALA A 53 -16.00 -4.83 -4.52
N GLY A 54 -17.17 -4.26 -4.87
CA GLY A 54 -18.10 -3.66 -3.92
C GLY A 54 -17.55 -2.39 -3.25
N ALA A 55 -16.55 -1.75 -3.87
CA ALA A 55 -15.88 -0.57 -3.32
C ALA A 55 -16.53 0.76 -3.75
N MET A 56 -17.58 0.73 -4.57
CA MET A 56 -18.35 1.92 -4.95
C MET A 56 -19.33 2.29 -3.83
N ALA A 57 -19.04 3.38 -3.14
CA ALA A 57 -19.87 3.93 -2.08
C ALA A 57 -19.90 5.46 -2.21
N PRO A 58 -20.91 6.16 -1.65
CA PRO A 58 -20.98 7.64 -1.71
C PRO A 58 -19.76 8.36 -1.13
N ARG A 59 -18.97 7.67 -0.32
CA ARG A 59 -17.74 8.20 0.32
C ARG A 59 -16.48 7.88 -0.47
N VAL A 60 -16.56 7.27 -1.65
CA VAL A 60 -15.42 6.89 -2.48
C VAL A 60 -15.40 7.74 -3.74
N SER A 61 -14.29 8.43 -3.96
CA SER A 61 -14.05 9.26 -5.14
C SER A 61 -12.76 8.80 -5.84
N TYR A 62 -12.79 8.73 -7.17
CA TYR A 62 -11.64 8.32 -7.98
C TYR A 62 -10.91 9.53 -8.56
N PHE A 63 -9.58 9.49 -8.56
CA PHE A 63 -8.70 10.54 -9.07
C PHE A 63 -7.58 9.90 -9.89
N ARG A 64 -7.62 10.10 -11.20
CA ARG A 64 -6.58 9.61 -12.09
C ARG A 64 -5.35 10.50 -12.03
N ALA A 65 -4.19 9.94 -11.63
CA ALA A 65 -2.90 10.63 -11.67
C ALA A 65 -1.75 9.62 -11.62
N ASP A 66 -0.64 9.93 -12.29
CA ASP A 66 0.59 9.17 -12.18
C ASP A 66 1.40 9.66 -10.98
N SER A 67 1.46 8.84 -9.94
CA SER A 67 2.18 9.14 -8.69
C SER A 67 3.72 9.17 -8.85
N THR A 68 4.25 8.79 -10.00
CA THR A 68 5.68 8.93 -10.32
C THR A 68 6.07 10.34 -10.76
N GLN A 69 5.09 11.20 -11.08
CA GLN A 69 5.28 12.56 -11.57
C GLN A 69 4.95 13.57 -10.45
N PRO A 70 5.96 14.32 -9.92
CA PRO A 70 5.73 15.23 -8.80
C PRO A 70 4.64 16.28 -9.05
N GLU A 71 4.60 16.86 -10.25
CA GLU A 71 3.59 17.86 -10.61
C GLU A 71 2.18 17.27 -10.63
N MET A 72 2.04 16.03 -11.11
CA MET A 72 0.74 15.33 -11.09
C MET A 72 0.31 14.99 -9.66
N VAL A 73 1.26 14.70 -8.76
CA VAL A 73 0.98 14.47 -7.34
C VAL A 73 0.50 15.75 -6.67
N ASP A 74 1.10 16.89 -6.94
CA ASP A 74 0.64 18.18 -6.39
C ASP A 74 -0.78 18.51 -6.88
N HIS A 75 -1.07 18.37 -8.17
CA HIS A 75 -2.42 18.53 -8.73
C HIS A 75 -3.42 17.50 -8.17
N LEU A 76 -3.00 16.26 -7.95
CA LEU A 76 -3.83 15.24 -7.29
C LEU A 76 -4.26 15.70 -5.90
N PHE A 77 -3.32 16.18 -5.08
CA PHE A 77 -3.66 16.65 -3.74
C PHE A 77 -4.60 17.85 -3.78
N ASP A 78 -4.37 18.82 -4.68
CA ASP A 78 -5.23 20.01 -4.80
C ASP A 78 -6.66 19.61 -5.19
N HIS A 79 -6.81 18.66 -6.13
CA HIS A 79 -8.12 18.15 -6.54
C HIS A 79 -8.79 17.35 -5.40
N VAL A 80 -8.05 16.50 -4.69
CA VAL A 80 -8.57 15.76 -3.54
C VAL A 80 -9.02 16.71 -2.42
N VAL A 81 -8.21 17.71 -2.09
CA VAL A 81 -8.55 18.71 -1.05
C VAL A 81 -9.82 19.48 -1.41
N HIS A 82 -9.97 19.86 -2.68
CA HIS A 82 -11.17 20.53 -3.16
C HIS A 82 -12.43 19.65 -3.07
N THR A 83 -12.31 18.35 -3.32
CA THR A 83 -13.44 17.43 -3.45
C THR A 83 -13.87 16.81 -2.11
N VAL A 84 -12.91 16.34 -1.31
CA VAL A 84 -13.18 15.57 -0.08
C VAL A 84 -12.51 16.15 1.17
N GLY A 85 -11.79 17.26 1.04
CA GLY A 85 -11.01 17.85 2.13
C GLY A 85 -9.57 17.30 2.20
N LEU A 86 -8.76 17.90 3.08
CA LEU A 86 -7.37 17.47 3.28
C LEU A 86 -7.34 16.07 3.90
N PRO A 87 -6.75 15.06 3.21
CA PRO A 87 -6.63 13.72 3.78
C PRO A 87 -5.81 13.76 5.07
N ASN A 88 -6.32 13.14 6.12
CA ASN A 88 -5.58 12.95 7.37
C ASN A 88 -4.86 11.59 7.43
N VAL A 89 -5.10 10.73 6.44
CA VAL A 89 -4.37 9.49 6.20
C VAL A 89 -3.97 9.41 4.73
N VAL A 90 -2.71 9.06 4.46
CA VAL A 90 -2.22 8.82 3.09
C VAL A 90 -1.55 7.46 3.02
N CYS A 91 -2.10 6.58 2.17
CA CYS A 91 -1.60 5.23 1.95
C CYS A 91 -0.76 5.18 0.66
N CYS A 92 0.57 5.09 0.82
CA CYS A 92 1.51 4.84 -0.26
C CYS A 92 1.45 3.34 -0.61
N HIS A 93 0.46 2.97 -1.43
CA HIS A 93 0.15 1.56 -1.73
C HIS A 93 0.50 1.17 -3.17
N ALA A 94 0.55 2.12 -4.09
CA ALA A 94 0.93 1.84 -5.47
C ALA A 94 2.25 1.08 -5.56
N GLY A 95 2.29 0.07 -6.43
CA GLY A 95 3.49 -0.72 -6.64
C GLY A 95 3.26 -1.83 -7.66
N MET A 96 4.38 -2.32 -8.17
CA MET A 96 4.43 -3.41 -9.14
C MET A 96 5.50 -4.42 -8.75
N VAL A 97 5.38 -5.61 -9.30
CA VAL A 97 6.38 -6.67 -9.24
C VAL A 97 6.46 -7.35 -10.60
N GLU A 98 7.66 -7.64 -11.05
CA GLU A 98 7.94 -8.46 -12.23
C GLU A 98 8.99 -9.51 -11.86
N SER A 99 8.95 -10.67 -12.51
CA SER A 99 9.77 -11.83 -12.18
C SER A 99 10.74 -12.11 -13.33
N PHE A 100 12.04 -12.04 -13.03
CA PHE A 100 13.14 -12.40 -13.94
C PHE A 100 14.30 -12.95 -13.10
N PRO A 101 15.10 -13.90 -13.64
CA PRO A 101 16.38 -14.26 -13.02
C PRO A 101 17.23 -13.01 -12.81
N VAL A 102 17.94 -12.92 -11.68
CA VAL A 102 18.65 -11.69 -11.30
C VAL A 102 19.72 -11.27 -12.31
N ASN A 103 20.37 -12.24 -12.96
CA ASN A 103 21.39 -12.02 -13.98
C ASN A 103 20.80 -11.63 -15.36
N GLU A 104 19.50 -11.73 -15.55
CA GLU A 104 18.77 -11.43 -16.79
C GLU A 104 17.72 -10.33 -16.57
N TYR A 105 17.66 -9.74 -15.39
CA TYR A 105 16.68 -8.71 -15.08
C TYR A 105 16.96 -7.44 -15.91
N PRO A 106 16.02 -7.00 -16.79
CA PRO A 106 16.26 -5.83 -17.63
C PRO A 106 16.39 -4.56 -16.78
N VAL A 107 17.42 -3.74 -17.05
CA VAL A 107 17.71 -2.53 -16.25
C VAL A 107 16.57 -1.51 -16.34
N GLU A 108 15.93 -1.36 -17.49
CA GLU A 108 14.77 -0.48 -17.68
C GLU A 108 13.56 -0.93 -16.85
N LYS A 109 13.40 -2.23 -16.61
CA LYS A 109 12.36 -2.77 -15.72
C LYS A 109 12.70 -2.52 -14.25
N TYR A 110 13.99 -2.62 -13.91
CA TYR A 110 14.48 -2.24 -12.58
C TYR A 110 14.19 -0.76 -12.32
N ASP A 111 14.52 0.13 -13.23
CA ASP A 111 14.31 1.58 -13.09
C ASP A 111 12.81 1.91 -12.94
N ALA A 112 11.96 1.33 -13.78
CA ALA A 112 10.51 1.52 -13.72
C ALA A 112 9.94 1.04 -12.37
N LEU A 113 10.39 -0.13 -11.89
CA LEU A 113 9.97 -0.68 -10.60
C LEU A 113 10.40 0.22 -9.44
N MET A 114 11.66 0.64 -9.40
CA MET A 114 12.17 1.52 -8.33
C MET A 114 11.51 2.89 -8.36
N ASN A 115 11.24 3.43 -9.54
CA ASN A 115 10.52 4.68 -9.70
C ASN A 115 9.09 4.59 -9.14
N LEU A 116 8.35 3.53 -9.45
CA LEU A 116 6.99 3.36 -8.92
C LEU A 116 6.98 2.97 -7.43
N ASN A 117 7.71 1.92 -7.07
CA ASN A 117 7.60 1.37 -5.69
C ASN A 117 8.20 2.29 -4.64
N LEU A 118 9.37 2.88 -4.91
CA LEU A 118 10.11 3.64 -3.90
C LEU A 118 9.98 5.16 -4.11
N ARG A 119 10.35 5.66 -5.30
CA ARG A 119 10.37 7.10 -5.54
C ARG A 119 8.98 7.73 -5.48
N ALA A 120 7.96 7.12 -6.10
CA ALA A 120 6.59 7.62 -6.03
C ALA A 120 6.06 7.64 -4.59
N SER A 121 6.35 6.61 -3.79
CA SER A 121 5.99 6.60 -2.36
C SER A 121 6.62 7.76 -1.59
N PHE A 122 7.89 8.12 -1.88
CA PHE A 122 8.53 9.29 -1.30
C PHE A 122 7.83 10.59 -1.72
N VAL A 123 7.56 10.77 -3.02
CA VAL A 123 6.93 11.99 -3.55
C VAL A 123 5.55 12.21 -2.94
N VAL A 124 4.72 11.17 -2.87
CA VAL A 124 3.38 11.24 -2.28
C VAL A 124 3.43 11.53 -0.78
N ALA A 125 4.30 10.85 -0.04
CA ALA A 125 4.46 11.07 1.40
C ALA A 125 4.99 12.49 1.70
N GLN A 126 5.91 12.99 0.88
CA GLN A 126 6.45 14.35 1.01
C GLN A 126 5.36 15.39 0.72
N ALA A 127 4.55 15.23 -0.33
CA ALA A 127 3.47 16.14 -0.67
C ALA A 127 2.40 16.21 0.43
N ALA A 128 2.04 15.05 1.03
CA ALA A 128 1.16 15.00 2.19
C ALA A 128 1.75 15.76 3.39
N SER A 129 3.01 15.47 3.73
CA SER A 129 3.70 16.03 4.90
C SER A 129 3.81 17.56 4.81
N ARG A 130 4.16 18.09 3.62
CA ARG A 130 4.22 19.55 3.40
C ARG A 130 2.87 20.21 3.69
N ARG A 131 1.76 19.62 3.24
CA ARG A 131 0.41 20.14 3.43
C ARG A 131 0.00 20.08 4.90
N TRP A 132 0.28 18.98 5.61
CA TRP A 132 -0.02 18.86 7.03
C TRP A 132 0.77 19.87 7.88
N ILE A 133 2.07 20.03 7.62
CA ILE A 133 2.91 20.99 8.33
C ILE A 133 2.44 22.42 8.07
N ALA A 134 2.15 22.79 6.81
CA ALA A 134 1.68 24.12 6.45
C ALA A 134 0.34 24.45 7.12
N ASN A 135 -0.56 23.48 7.27
CA ASN A 135 -1.85 23.65 7.91
C ASN A 135 -1.82 23.39 9.43
N LYS A 136 -0.67 23.05 10.01
CA LYS A 136 -0.49 22.72 11.44
C LYS A 136 -1.44 21.62 11.93
N VAL A 137 -1.65 20.60 11.12
CA VAL A 137 -2.49 19.43 11.45
C VAL A 137 -1.65 18.18 11.52
N SER A 138 -2.10 17.21 12.32
CA SER A 138 -1.52 15.88 12.37
C SER A 138 -1.85 15.07 11.13
N GLY A 139 -1.10 14.00 10.88
CA GLY A 139 -1.35 13.10 9.76
C GLY A 139 -0.80 11.69 9.99
N LEU A 140 -1.23 10.76 9.14
CA LEU A 140 -0.76 9.38 9.15
C LEU A 140 -0.34 8.95 7.74
N LEU A 141 0.91 8.53 7.61
CA LEU A 141 1.42 7.83 6.43
C LEU A 141 1.37 6.32 6.66
N ILE A 142 0.83 5.57 5.71
CA ILE A 142 0.87 4.11 5.69
C ILE A 142 1.57 3.65 4.42
N PHE A 143 2.68 2.93 4.58
CA PHE A 143 3.44 2.40 3.44
C PHE A 143 3.14 0.91 3.28
N THR A 144 2.90 0.47 2.05
CA THR A 144 2.73 -0.97 1.76
C THR A 144 4.07 -1.56 1.37
N THR A 145 4.72 -2.16 2.35
CA THR A 145 5.95 -2.92 2.15
C THR A 145 5.62 -4.37 1.75
N SER A 146 6.36 -5.34 2.20
CA SER A 146 6.11 -6.78 1.98
C SER A 146 6.99 -7.59 2.95
N TRP A 147 6.64 -8.82 3.22
CA TRP A 147 7.48 -9.76 3.96
C TRP A 147 8.87 -9.93 3.34
N VAL A 148 8.98 -9.77 2.01
CA VAL A 148 10.27 -9.85 1.29
C VAL A 148 11.23 -8.70 1.59
N GLN A 149 10.82 -7.71 2.39
CA GLN A 149 11.71 -6.69 2.92
C GLN A 149 12.79 -7.25 3.86
N ASP A 150 12.53 -8.41 4.43
CA ASP A 150 13.40 -9.08 5.40
C ASP A 150 13.98 -10.39 4.87
N VAL A 151 13.21 -11.14 4.08
CA VAL A 151 13.60 -12.45 3.52
C VAL A 151 13.43 -12.41 2.01
N PRO A 152 14.51 -12.46 1.22
CA PRO A 152 14.45 -12.31 -0.22
C PRO A 152 13.76 -13.52 -0.87
N TRP A 153 12.81 -13.22 -1.79
CA TRP A 153 12.21 -14.21 -2.64
C TRP A 153 12.92 -14.25 -4.01
N PRO A 154 13.13 -15.43 -4.61
CA PRO A 154 13.83 -15.55 -5.89
C PRO A 154 13.09 -14.84 -7.04
N GLU A 155 13.85 -14.44 -8.05
CA GLU A 155 13.39 -13.86 -9.33
C GLU A 155 12.77 -12.45 -9.21
N ILE A 156 12.61 -11.91 -8.01
CA ILE A 156 12.06 -10.56 -7.78
C ILE A 156 13.03 -9.68 -6.98
N THR A 157 14.34 -9.85 -7.18
CA THR A 157 15.37 -9.14 -6.41
C THR A 157 15.19 -7.62 -6.36
N PRO A 158 14.87 -6.89 -7.45
CA PRO A 158 14.59 -5.45 -7.39
C PRO A 158 13.37 -5.12 -6.52
N TYR A 159 12.34 -5.96 -6.54
CA TYR A 159 11.18 -5.79 -5.68
C TYR A 159 11.55 -5.95 -4.20
N ASN A 160 12.32 -6.99 -3.86
CA ASN A 160 12.83 -7.20 -2.48
C ASN A 160 13.56 -5.94 -1.99
N ALA A 161 14.51 -5.43 -2.81
CA ALA A 161 15.27 -4.22 -2.52
C ALA A 161 14.36 -2.99 -2.35
N SER A 162 13.39 -2.79 -3.23
CA SER A 162 12.44 -1.66 -3.16
C SER A 162 11.63 -1.67 -1.86
N LYS A 163 11.19 -2.86 -1.40
CA LYS A 163 10.39 -3.00 -0.18
C LYS A 163 11.22 -2.85 1.10
N ALA A 164 12.47 -3.30 1.09
CA ALA A 164 13.43 -3.05 2.16
C ALA A 164 13.77 -1.55 2.28
N ALA A 165 14.04 -0.88 1.15
CA ALA A 165 14.27 0.56 1.10
C ALA A 165 13.04 1.37 1.56
N MET A 166 11.83 0.95 1.17
CA MET A 166 10.58 1.60 1.59
C MET A 166 10.39 1.51 3.12
N ARG A 167 10.76 0.38 3.75
CA ARG A 167 10.77 0.28 5.23
C ARG A 167 11.70 1.30 5.87
N ALA A 168 12.90 1.46 5.34
CA ALA A 168 13.85 2.45 5.83
C ALA A 168 13.31 3.88 5.63
N LEU A 169 12.74 4.17 4.46
CA LEU A 169 12.10 5.44 4.13
C LEU A 169 10.98 5.78 5.11
N MET A 170 10.06 4.84 5.37
CA MET A 170 8.98 4.99 6.34
C MET A 170 9.50 5.39 7.73
N ARG A 171 10.57 4.72 8.19
CA ARG A 171 11.19 5.04 9.49
C ARG A 171 11.82 6.44 9.53
N GLY A 172 12.38 6.90 8.40
CA GLY A 172 12.86 8.29 8.25
C GLY A 172 11.71 9.28 8.45
N PHE A 173 10.62 9.11 7.71
CA PHE A 173 9.40 9.94 7.88
C PHE A 173 8.87 9.90 9.31
N ALA A 174 8.79 8.72 9.93
CA ALA A 174 8.34 8.56 11.31
C ALA A 174 9.19 9.38 12.29
N ARG A 175 10.52 9.32 12.12
CA ARG A 175 11.46 10.00 13.01
C ARG A 175 11.45 11.51 12.86
N GLU A 176 11.48 11.97 11.62
CA GLU A 176 11.62 13.41 11.31
C GLU A 176 10.31 14.18 11.53
N LEU A 177 9.16 13.56 11.27
CA LEU A 177 7.87 14.23 11.30
C LEU A 177 7.11 14.09 12.63
N ALA A 178 7.60 13.28 13.58
CA ALA A 178 7.00 13.14 14.89
C ALA A 178 6.80 14.48 15.66
N PRO A 179 7.74 15.45 15.62
CA PRO A 179 7.53 16.76 16.25
C PRO A 179 6.35 17.54 15.69
N HIS A 180 5.87 17.21 14.49
CA HIS A 180 4.70 17.81 13.84
C HIS A 180 3.41 17.03 14.09
N GLY A 181 3.43 16.00 14.95
CA GLY A 181 2.27 15.13 15.20
C GLY A 181 1.94 14.21 14.02
N ILE A 182 2.88 14.03 13.08
CA ILE A 182 2.71 13.16 11.91
C ILE A 182 3.35 11.80 12.22
N ARG A 183 2.58 10.74 11.99
CA ARG A 183 3.03 9.36 12.19
C ARG A 183 3.24 8.67 10.84
N ALA A 184 4.15 7.72 10.81
CA ALA A 184 4.35 6.87 9.64
C ALA A 184 4.53 5.41 10.09
N ASN A 185 3.77 4.51 9.48
CA ASN A 185 3.84 3.07 9.72
C ASN A 185 3.83 2.31 8.40
N ALA A 186 4.13 1.03 8.44
CA ALA A 186 4.04 0.16 7.28
C ALA A 186 3.17 -1.06 7.56
N ILE A 187 2.54 -1.57 6.50
CA ILE A 187 1.97 -2.91 6.46
C ILE A 187 2.83 -3.78 5.56
N ALA A 188 3.17 -4.97 6.01
CA ALA A 188 3.99 -5.93 5.27
C ALA A 188 3.18 -7.22 5.03
N PRO A 189 2.43 -7.32 3.93
CA PRO A 189 1.70 -8.52 3.57
C PRO A 189 2.62 -9.68 3.19
N GLY A 190 2.09 -10.90 3.30
CA GLY A 190 2.68 -12.12 2.78
C GLY A 190 2.37 -12.35 1.29
N ILE A 191 2.19 -13.62 0.91
CA ILE A 191 1.79 -14.03 -0.44
C ILE A 191 0.26 -13.92 -0.53
N VAL A 192 -0.22 -12.81 -1.11
CA VAL A 192 -1.66 -12.49 -1.16
C VAL A 192 -2.34 -13.21 -2.33
N ALA A 193 -3.55 -13.75 -2.09
CA ALA A 193 -4.32 -14.54 -3.04
C ALA A 193 -5.01 -13.72 -4.15
N VAL A 194 -4.31 -12.73 -4.72
CA VAL A 194 -4.78 -11.90 -5.85
C VAL A 194 -3.62 -11.54 -6.78
N GLY A 195 -3.94 -10.98 -7.94
CA GLY A 195 -2.98 -10.46 -8.89
C GLY A 195 -1.98 -11.51 -9.40
N MET A 196 -0.71 -11.11 -9.50
CA MET A 196 0.34 -11.97 -10.06
C MET A 196 0.56 -13.25 -9.23
N ALA A 197 0.64 -13.14 -7.92
CA ALA A 197 0.89 -14.28 -7.04
C ALA A 197 -0.21 -15.36 -7.16
N LYS A 198 -1.49 -14.93 -7.23
CA LYS A 198 -2.61 -15.88 -7.43
C LYS A 198 -2.56 -16.50 -8.80
N ARG A 199 -2.27 -15.73 -9.84
CA ARG A 199 -2.12 -16.29 -11.20
C ARG A 199 -1.01 -17.33 -11.24
N GLN A 200 0.18 -17.03 -10.71
CA GLN A 200 1.29 -17.97 -10.66
C GLN A 200 0.95 -19.22 -9.84
N TRP A 201 0.28 -19.05 -8.70
CA TRP A 201 -0.20 -20.17 -7.90
C TRP A 201 -1.14 -21.10 -8.68
N ASP A 202 -2.01 -20.54 -9.52
CA ASP A 202 -2.98 -21.33 -10.29
C ASP A 202 -2.36 -21.98 -11.52
N THR A 203 -1.38 -21.34 -12.15
CA THR A 203 -0.84 -21.75 -13.48
C THR A 203 0.56 -22.35 -13.43
N GLU A 204 1.33 -22.17 -12.35
CA GLU A 204 2.73 -22.59 -12.24
C GLU A 204 2.92 -23.59 -11.08
N PRO A 205 2.95 -24.93 -11.34
CA PRO A 205 3.11 -25.92 -10.28
C PRO A 205 4.38 -25.75 -9.44
N SER A 206 5.49 -25.31 -10.05
CA SER A 206 6.76 -25.03 -9.35
C SER A 206 6.64 -23.86 -8.37
N TYR A 207 5.98 -22.77 -8.78
CA TYR A 207 5.69 -21.64 -7.90
C TYR A 207 4.79 -22.08 -6.73
N ARG A 208 3.71 -22.81 -7.03
CA ARG A 208 2.79 -23.32 -5.99
C ARG A 208 3.52 -24.18 -4.98
N ALA A 209 4.35 -25.12 -5.41
CA ALA A 209 5.11 -26.00 -4.53
C ALA A 209 6.06 -25.21 -3.62
N ARG A 210 6.76 -24.21 -4.16
CA ARG A 210 7.64 -23.33 -3.42
C ARG A 210 6.88 -22.46 -2.43
N ALA A 211 5.81 -21.81 -2.89
CA ALA A 211 5.00 -20.92 -2.06
C ALA A 211 4.27 -21.67 -0.93
N SER A 212 3.78 -22.88 -1.17
CA SER A 212 3.17 -23.72 -0.13
C SER A 212 4.14 -24.06 1.00
N LYS A 213 5.42 -24.29 0.69
CA LYS A 213 6.46 -24.52 1.72
C LYS A 213 6.84 -23.25 2.47
N ALA A 214 6.77 -22.10 1.80
CA ALA A 214 7.15 -20.82 2.38
C ALA A 214 6.08 -20.23 3.32
N ILE A 215 4.86 -20.74 3.32
CA ILE A 215 3.75 -20.22 4.14
C ILE A 215 3.47 -21.19 5.30
N PRO A 216 3.96 -20.96 6.53
CA PRO A 216 3.68 -21.83 7.67
C PRO A 216 2.19 -22.03 7.96
N LEU A 217 1.33 -21.02 7.73
CA LEU A 217 -0.12 -21.15 7.88
C LEU A 217 -0.79 -21.98 6.74
N GLY A 218 -0.03 -22.45 5.75
CA GLY A 218 -0.45 -23.41 4.73
C GLY A 218 -1.36 -22.87 3.62
N GLN A 219 -1.70 -21.59 3.63
CA GLN A 219 -2.57 -20.97 2.62
C GLN A 219 -2.13 -19.56 2.26
N MET A 220 -2.40 -19.15 1.01
CA MET A 220 -2.19 -17.76 0.60
C MET A 220 -3.01 -16.81 1.48
N GLN A 221 -2.46 -15.60 1.71
CA GLN A 221 -3.15 -14.58 2.49
C GLN A 221 -4.41 -14.06 1.76
N PRO A 222 -5.60 -14.12 2.37
CA PRO A 222 -6.78 -13.45 1.81
C PRO A 222 -6.55 -11.93 1.70
N PRO A 223 -6.95 -11.26 0.61
CA PRO A 223 -6.79 -9.81 0.48
C PRO A 223 -7.53 -9.02 1.56
N GLU A 224 -8.63 -9.56 2.10
CA GLU A 224 -9.37 -9.00 3.24
C GLU A 224 -8.49 -8.90 4.49
N SER A 225 -7.60 -9.86 4.70
CA SER A 225 -6.64 -9.83 5.81
C SER A 225 -5.74 -8.59 5.70
N VAL A 226 -5.28 -8.24 4.49
CA VAL A 226 -4.51 -7.00 4.26
C VAL A 226 -5.35 -5.78 4.59
N ALA A 227 -6.61 -5.74 4.15
CA ALA A 227 -7.53 -4.64 4.43
C ALA A 227 -7.77 -4.44 5.94
N HIS A 228 -7.88 -5.53 6.72
CA HIS A 228 -7.98 -5.44 8.18
C HIS A 228 -6.76 -4.76 8.82
N GLY A 229 -5.56 -4.99 8.27
CA GLY A 229 -4.36 -4.28 8.72
C GLY A 229 -4.42 -2.77 8.46
N PHE A 230 -4.96 -2.35 7.32
CA PHE A 230 -5.19 -0.93 7.04
C PHE A 230 -6.22 -0.32 7.99
N ILE A 231 -7.35 -1.01 8.25
CA ILE A 231 -8.36 -0.55 9.22
C ILE A 231 -7.72 -0.36 10.59
N PHE A 232 -6.94 -1.33 11.08
CA PHE A 232 -6.24 -1.25 12.35
C PHE A 232 -5.30 -0.04 12.40
N LEU A 233 -4.43 0.13 11.39
CA LEU A 233 -3.47 1.25 11.37
C LEU A 233 -4.14 2.63 11.26
N CYS A 234 -5.30 2.73 10.57
CA CYS A 234 -6.09 3.95 10.46
C CYS A 234 -6.87 4.26 11.74
N SER A 235 -7.17 3.25 12.56
CA SER A 235 -7.99 3.40 13.76
C SER A 235 -7.23 4.00 14.93
N ASP A 236 -7.97 4.41 15.95
CA ASP A 236 -7.41 4.94 17.18
C ASP A 236 -6.66 3.86 18.01
N MET A 237 -6.87 2.57 17.73
CA MET A 237 -6.10 1.47 18.32
C MET A 237 -4.59 1.58 18.01
N ALA A 238 -4.23 2.15 16.87
CA ALA A 238 -2.84 2.38 16.47
C ALA A 238 -2.34 3.82 16.77
N ALA A 239 -3.05 4.60 17.57
CA ALA A 239 -2.77 6.02 17.80
C ALA A 239 -1.36 6.30 18.35
N TYR A 240 -0.78 5.36 19.10
CA TYR A 240 0.58 5.50 19.65
C TYR A 240 1.66 4.78 18.83
N MET A 241 1.33 4.32 17.60
CA MET A 241 2.27 3.65 16.71
C MET A 241 2.87 4.62 15.70
N THR A 242 4.21 4.68 15.65
CA THR A 242 4.99 5.32 14.58
C THR A 242 6.31 4.58 14.38
N GLY A 243 6.79 4.47 13.13
CA GLY A 243 7.99 3.71 12.76
C GLY A 243 7.83 2.19 12.81
N ALA A 244 6.61 1.70 13.01
CA ALA A 244 6.31 0.28 13.15
C ALA A 244 5.97 -0.36 11.79
N VAL A 245 6.27 -1.67 11.69
CA VAL A 245 5.82 -2.52 10.58
C VAL A 245 4.81 -3.53 11.13
N LEU A 246 3.60 -3.49 10.61
CA LEU A 246 2.59 -4.52 10.86
C LEU A 246 2.83 -5.67 9.87
N LEU A 247 3.56 -6.69 10.33
CA LEU A 247 3.85 -7.88 9.53
C LEU A 247 2.65 -8.83 9.56
N MET A 248 2.14 -9.17 8.37
CA MET A 248 0.97 -10.01 8.18
C MET A 248 1.24 -10.99 7.05
N ASP A 249 2.08 -11.98 7.28
CA ASP A 249 2.67 -12.80 6.23
C ASP A 249 2.42 -14.32 6.37
N GLY A 250 1.64 -14.73 7.37
CA GLY A 250 1.40 -16.14 7.62
C GLY A 250 2.63 -16.93 8.02
N GLY A 251 3.69 -16.22 8.45
CA GLY A 251 4.98 -16.79 8.86
C GLY A 251 6.01 -16.86 7.73
N CYS A 252 5.73 -16.32 6.54
CA CYS A 252 6.65 -16.40 5.39
C CYS A 252 8.07 -15.85 5.67
N SER A 253 8.18 -14.87 6.57
CA SER A 253 9.47 -14.30 6.97
C SER A 253 10.20 -15.07 8.08
N LEU A 254 9.59 -16.11 8.63
CA LEU A 254 10.29 -17.02 9.52
C LEU A 254 11.27 -17.89 8.72
N TYR A 255 12.39 -18.25 9.32
CA TYR A 255 13.33 -19.15 8.67
C TYR A 255 12.61 -20.44 8.27
N PRO A 256 12.79 -20.92 7.00
CA PRO A 256 12.22 -22.19 6.61
C PRO A 256 12.76 -23.26 7.57
N MET A 257 11.84 -23.98 8.19
CA MET A 257 12.20 -25.23 8.84
C MET A 257 12.45 -26.24 7.73
N ASP A 258 13.64 -26.79 7.67
CA ASP A 258 14.10 -27.79 6.69
C ASP A 258 13.19 -29.03 6.66
#